data_aee9613eabfbbd4145130ad7bb222b2d
#
_entry.id   aee9613eabfbbd4145130ad7bb222b2d
#
_cell.length_a   1.000
_cell.length_b   1.000
_cell.length_c   1.000
_cell.angle_alpha   90.00
_cell.angle_beta   90.00
_cell.angle_gamma   90.00
#
_symmetry.space_group_name_H-M   'P 1'
#
loop_
_entity.id
_entity.type
_entity.pdbx_description
1 polymer ?
#
loop_
_entity_poly.entity_id
_entity_poly.type
_entity_poly.pdbx_seq_one_letter_code
_entity_poly.pdbx_strand_id
1 'polypeptide(L)'
;MENKRFVAYEYKDITVKRDAVTLYEDCLAHFGWVLVGEGDHGWEQLSRNIASVATTVAGQDDSMTITLKFKRDRSIKNKAEVNRLERQCEAALANIGKAERKSNAYTMGISLGTGIVGTVLLGFAVYGFRSANIALGVIMLILGMVGWGIGFFANLKVGKKKATQTEPMIQEQMDIAHEACEKAHALLI
;
A
#
# COMPACT_ATOMS: atom_id res chain seq x y z
N MET A 1 8.59 20.35 -46.34
CA MET A 1 9.54 19.97 -45.27
C MET A 1 9.00 20.47 -43.97
N GLU A 2 8.42 19.57 -43.19
CA GLU A 2 7.83 19.89 -41.88
C GLU A 2 8.97 20.16 -40.90
N ASN A 3 9.06 21.39 -40.45
CA ASN A 3 10.09 21.83 -39.54
C ASN A 3 9.81 21.22 -38.16
N LYS A 4 10.32 19.99 -37.92
CA LYS A 4 10.21 19.31 -36.62
C LYS A 4 10.92 20.17 -35.59
N ARG A 5 10.15 20.99 -34.84
CA ARG A 5 10.66 21.70 -33.67
C ARG A 5 11.31 20.69 -32.74
N PHE A 6 12.53 20.96 -32.34
CA PHE A 6 13.20 20.20 -31.29
C PHE A 6 12.41 20.36 -29.99
N VAL A 7 11.87 19.24 -29.48
CA VAL A 7 11.16 19.18 -28.20
C VAL A 7 12.06 18.52 -27.19
N ALA A 8 12.44 19.25 -26.15
CA ALA A 8 13.18 18.69 -25.03
C ALA A 8 12.22 18.07 -24.04
N TYR A 9 12.40 16.79 -23.74
CA TYR A 9 11.59 16.06 -22.75
C TYR A 9 12.31 15.97 -21.42
N GLU A 10 11.53 16.02 -20.34
CA GLU A 10 11.94 15.56 -19.01
C GLU A 10 11.26 14.23 -18.72
N TYR A 11 11.95 13.39 -17.94
CA TYR A 11 11.51 12.05 -17.60
C TYR A 11 11.40 11.91 -16.09
N LYS A 12 10.45 11.09 -15.65
CA LYS A 12 10.16 10.82 -14.24
C LYS A 12 9.78 9.37 -14.05
N ASP A 13 10.40 8.72 -13.08
CA ASP A 13 10.10 7.35 -12.70
C ASP A 13 9.43 7.36 -11.31
N ILE A 14 8.27 6.72 -11.19
CA ILE A 14 7.49 6.64 -9.94
C ILE A 14 7.13 5.18 -9.69
N THR A 15 7.48 4.69 -8.49
CA THR A 15 7.11 3.34 -8.07
C THR A 15 5.86 3.40 -7.19
N VAL A 16 4.80 2.76 -7.67
CA VAL A 16 3.48 2.75 -7.03
C VAL A 16 2.96 1.33 -6.87
N LYS A 17 1.96 1.14 -6.00
CA LYS A 17 1.20 -0.10 -5.94
C LYS A 17 0.36 -0.27 -7.21
N ARG A 18 0.14 -1.52 -7.64
CA ARG A 18 -0.67 -1.83 -8.83
C ARG A 18 -2.06 -1.21 -8.75
N ASP A 19 -2.68 -1.21 -7.58
CA ASP A 19 -4.02 -0.66 -7.35
C ASP A 19 -4.08 0.87 -7.50
N ALA A 20 -2.95 1.55 -7.36
CA ALA A 20 -2.85 3.01 -7.44
C ALA A 20 -2.38 3.51 -8.82
N VAL A 21 -2.07 2.63 -9.77
CA VAL A 21 -1.51 2.99 -11.08
C VAL A 21 -2.41 3.97 -11.82
N THR A 22 -3.70 3.65 -11.96
CA THR A 22 -4.67 4.51 -12.67
C THR A 22 -4.80 5.87 -12.01
N LEU A 23 -4.83 5.93 -10.68
CA LEU A 23 -4.91 7.17 -9.93
C LEU A 23 -3.70 8.07 -10.16
N TYR A 24 -2.50 7.50 -10.17
CA TYR A 24 -1.27 8.26 -10.45
C TYR A 24 -1.18 8.69 -11.91
N GLU A 25 -1.61 7.84 -12.85
CA GLU A 25 -1.65 8.17 -14.27
C GLU A 25 -2.60 9.34 -14.54
N ASP A 26 -3.83 9.28 -14.03
CA ASP A 26 -4.83 10.34 -14.18
C ASP A 26 -4.36 11.66 -13.56
N CYS A 27 -3.84 11.63 -12.33
CA CYS A 27 -3.33 12.83 -11.68
C CYS A 27 -2.17 13.45 -12.46
N LEU A 28 -1.18 12.65 -12.87
CA LEU A 28 0.00 13.16 -13.57
C LEU A 28 -0.29 13.67 -14.97
N ALA A 29 -1.31 13.12 -15.65
CA ALA A 29 -1.76 13.62 -16.95
C ALA A 29 -2.19 15.09 -16.87
N HIS A 30 -2.80 15.53 -15.77
CA HIS A 30 -3.18 16.94 -15.55
C HIS A 30 -1.99 17.90 -15.41
N PHE A 31 -0.80 17.37 -15.13
CA PHE A 31 0.46 18.14 -15.10
C PHE A 31 1.25 18.04 -16.40
N GLY A 32 0.65 17.47 -17.46
CA GLY A 32 1.27 17.32 -18.77
C GLY A 32 2.22 16.12 -18.89
N TRP A 33 2.20 15.21 -17.93
CA TRP A 33 2.94 13.96 -18.00
C TRP A 33 2.21 12.94 -18.87
N VAL A 34 2.96 12.23 -19.70
CA VAL A 34 2.47 11.14 -20.55
C VAL A 34 3.18 9.86 -20.16
N LEU A 35 2.44 8.81 -19.88
CA LEU A 35 2.99 7.49 -19.58
C LEU A 35 3.70 6.94 -20.82
N VAL A 36 4.96 6.54 -20.68
CA VAL A 36 5.79 5.98 -21.77
C VAL A 36 5.86 4.46 -21.71
N GLY A 37 5.76 3.90 -20.52
CA GLY A 37 5.79 2.46 -20.31
C GLY A 37 5.80 2.07 -18.85
N GLU A 38 5.40 0.84 -18.60
CA GLU A 38 5.58 0.17 -17.32
C GLU A 38 6.94 -0.52 -17.33
N GLY A 39 7.81 -0.14 -16.39
CA GLY A 39 9.12 -0.79 -16.22
C GLY A 39 8.98 -2.07 -15.41
N ASP A 40 8.71 -3.18 -16.07
CA ASP A 40 8.81 -4.49 -15.46
C ASP A 40 10.25 -5.01 -15.64
N HIS A 41 11.04 -4.99 -14.57
CA HIS A 41 12.38 -5.53 -14.59
C HIS A 41 12.30 -7.04 -14.36
N GLY A 42 12.52 -7.84 -15.40
CA GLY A 42 12.33 -9.30 -15.40
C GLY A 42 13.13 -10.07 -14.30
N TRP A 43 14.25 -9.55 -13.80
CA TRP A 43 15.00 -10.11 -12.67
C TRP A 43 14.36 -9.75 -11.30
N GLU A 44 13.68 -8.62 -11.19
CA GLU A 44 12.88 -8.24 -10.04
C GLU A 44 11.62 -9.10 -9.88
N GLN A 45 11.04 -9.60 -10.97
CA GLN A 45 9.95 -10.59 -10.93
C GLN A 45 10.41 -11.91 -10.31
N LEU A 46 11.62 -12.38 -10.62
CA LEU A 46 12.15 -13.61 -10.04
C LEU A 46 12.40 -13.47 -8.55
N SER A 47 12.97 -12.36 -8.10
CA SER A 47 13.17 -12.10 -6.67
C SER A 47 11.84 -11.88 -5.93
N ARG A 48 10.85 -11.26 -6.57
CA ARG A 48 9.47 -11.12 -6.06
C ARG A 48 8.76 -12.46 -5.95
N ASN A 49 8.90 -13.36 -6.90
CA ASN A 49 8.31 -14.70 -6.84
C ASN A 49 8.86 -15.51 -5.67
N ILE A 50 10.15 -15.38 -5.36
CA ILE A 50 10.76 -16.02 -4.18
C ILE A 50 10.29 -15.35 -2.89
N ALA A 51 10.21 -14.01 -2.86
CA ALA A 51 9.70 -13.25 -1.73
C ALA A 51 8.19 -13.48 -1.52
N SER A 52 7.38 -13.61 -2.58
CA SER A 52 5.93 -13.85 -2.48
C SER A 52 5.61 -15.22 -1.90
N VAL A 53 6.42 -16.25 -2.15
CA VAL A 53 6.27 -17.55 -1.48
C VAL A 53 6.55 -17.41 0.02
N ALA A 54 7.55 -16.64 0.42
CA ALA A 54 7.86 -16.37 1.82
C ALA A 54 6.79 -15.49 2.49
N THR A 55 6.22 -14.51 1.77
CA THR A 55 5.20 -13.60 2.28
C THR A 55 3.79 -14.19 2.26
N THR A 56 3.48 -15.11 1.35
CA THR A 56 2.21 -15.88 1.38
C THR A 56 2.12 -16.69 2.68
N VAL A 57 3.24 -17.22 3.17
CA VAL A 57 3.32 -17.89 4.48
C VAL A 57 3.17 -16.88 5.63
N ALA A 58 3.61 -15.63 5.45
CA ALA A 58 3.53 -14.57 6.46
C ALA A 58 2.23 -13.73 6.40
N GLY A 59 1.34 -13.98 5.43
CA GLY A 59 0.09 -13.21 5.26
C GLY A 59 0.30 -11.74 4.90
N GLN A 60 1.44 -11.39 4.34
CA GLN A 60 1.76 -10.04 3.91
C GLN A 60 1.21 -9.85 2.50
N ASP A 61 0.23 -8.97 2.37
CA ASP A 61 -0.31 -8.51 1.10
C ASP A 61 0.78 -7.70 0.38
N ASP A 62 1.63 -8.41 -0.35
CA ASP A 62 2.67 -7.81 -1.20
C ASP A 62 1.97 -7.30 -2.46
N SER A 63 1.29 -6.17 -2.32
CA SER A 63 0.75 -5.43 -3.44
C SER A 63 1.92 -5.14 -4.39
N MET A 64 1.97 -5.86 -5.51
CA MET A 64 2.98 -5.72 -6.55
C MET A 64 3.18 -4.24 -6.85
N THR A 65 4.38 -3.73 -6.57
CA THR A 65 4.75 -2.37 -6.93
C THR A 65 5.23 -2.36 -8.37
N ILE A 66 4.78 -1.36 -9.13
CA ILE A 66 5.15 -1.16 -10.53
C ILE A 66 5.84 0.19 -10.64
N THR A 67 6.89 0.26 -11.44
CA THR A 67 7.56 1.51 -11.76
C THR A 67 7.00 2.05 -13.07
N LEU A 68 6.35 3.19 -12.99
CA LEU A 68 5.78 3.92 -14.12
C LEU A 68 6.80 4.93 -14.62
N LYS A 69 6.99 4.98 -15.95
CA LYS A 69 7.87 5.92 -16.60
C LYS A 69 7.06 6.96 -17.35
N PHE A 70 7.25 8.20 -16.97
CA PHE A 70 6.56 9.34 -17.55
C PHE A 70 7.52 10.23 -18.32
N LYS A 71 7.01 10.91 -19.35
CA LYS A 71 7.70 12.00 -20.05
C LYS A 71 6.82 13.22 -20.14
N ARG A 72 7.42 14.41 -20.11
CA ARG A 72 6.74 15.68 -20.27
C ARG A 72 7.56 16.65 -21.11
N ASP A 73 6.93 17.52 -21.87
CA ASP A 73 7.61 18.62 -22.56
C ASP A 73 8.17 19.59 -21.52
N ARG A 74 9.44 19.94 -21.68
CA ARG A 74 10.14 20.85 -20.78
C ARG A 74 9.73 22.32 -20.94
N SER A 75 9.09 22.67 -22.06
CA SER A 75 8.74 24.06 -22.42
C SER A 75 7.36 24.51 -21.92
N ILE A 76 6.88 23.95 -20.79
CA ILE A 76 5.59 24.28 -20.19
C ILE A 76 5.57 25.72 -19.68
N LYS A 77 4.48 26.43 -19.94
CA LYS A 77 4.20 27.73 -19.34
C LYS A 77 4.03 27.59 -17.82
N ASN A 78 4.45 28.60 -17.05
CA ASN A 78 4.30 28.62 -15.58
C ASN A 78 4.89 27.40 -14.85
N LYS A 79 6.00 26.85 -15.36
CA LYS A 79 6.62 25.63 -14.85
C LYS A 79 6.83 25.61 -13.33
N ALA A 80 7.17 26.75 -12.73
CA ALA A 80 7.40 26.85 -11.28
C ALA A 80 6.13 26.56 -10.47
N GLU A 81 4.99 27.10 -10.90
CA GLU A 81 3.71 26.90 -10.22
C GLU A 81 3.15 25.48 -10.49
N VAL A 82 3.27 25.00 -11.72
CA VAL A 82 2.90 23.62 -12.06
C VAL A 82 3.69 22.62 -11.22
N ASN A 83 5.01 22.81 -11.05
CA ASN A 83 5.83 21.95 -10.21
C ASN A 83 5.48 22.05 -8.72
N ARG A 84 5.02 23.23 -8.26
CA ARG A 84 4.55 23.40 -6.87
C ARG A 84 3.29 22.58 -6.63
N LEU A 85 2.30 22.69 -7.52
CA LEU A 85 1.06 21.94 -7.47
C LEU A 85 1.29 20.43 -7.62
N GLU A 86 2.20 20.03 -8.51
CA GLU A 86 2.62 18.64 -8.69
C GLU A 86 3.15 18.03 -7.38
N ARG A 87 4.06 18.73 -6.68
CA ARG A 87 4.55 18.28 -5.37
C ARG A 87 3.44 18.18 -4.33
N GLN A 88 2.48 19.08 -4.35
CA GLN A 88 1.34 19.04 -3.44
C GLN A 88 0.46 17.81 -3.72
N CYS A 89 0.16 17.53 -4.99
CA CYS A 89 -0.57 16.34 -5.41
C CYS A 89 0.18 15.05 -5.00
N GLU A 90 1.49 14.97 -5.30
CA GLU A 90 2.31 13.81 -4.93
C GLU A 90 2.37 13.59 -3.41
N ALA A 91 2.47 14.67 -2.64
CA ALA A 91 2.46 14.58 -1.18
C ALA A 91 1.12 14.04 -0.66
N ALA A 92 0.00 14.48 -1.24
CA ALA A 92 -1.33 13.98 -0.90
C ALA A 92 -1.47 12.49 -1.24
N LEU A 93 -1.10 12.08 -2.45
CA LEU A 93 -1.10 10.67 -2.86
C LEU A 93 -0.19 9.80 -1.98
N ALA A 94 1.01 10.29 -1.64
CA ALA A 94 1.91 9.59 -0.73
C ALA A 94 1.32 9.44 0.69
N ASN A 95 0.57 10.42 1.17
CA ASN A 95 -0.11 10.36 2.47
C ASN A 95 -1.24 9.33 2.46
N ILE A 96 -1.99 9.20 1.38
CA ILE A 96 -2.98 8.13 1.19
C ILE A 96 -2.29 6.76 1.33
N GLY A 97 -1.22 6.53 0.58
CA GLY A 97 -0.47 5.28 0.64
C GLY A 97 0.13 4.98 2.03
N LYS A 98 0.55 6.01 2.77
CA LYS A 98 1.02 5.85 4.17
C LYS A 98 -0.12 5.49 5.12
N ALA A 99 -1.30 6.12 4.97
CA ALA A 99 -2.48 5.84 5.78
C ALA A 99 -2.94 4.39 5.60
N GLU A 100 -3.00 3.91 4.36
CA GLU A 100 -3.32 2.52 4.04
C GLU A 100 -2.31 1.53 4.64
N ARG A 101 -1.01 1.78 4.43
CA ARG A 101 0.05 0.92 5.01
C ARG A 101 -0.02 0.86 6.52
N LYS A 102 -0.28 1.98 7.19
CA LYS A 102 -0.42 2.03 8.66
C LYS A 102 -1.63 1.24 9.13
N SER A 103 -2.75 1.31 8.42
CA SER A 103 -3.96 0.54 8.73
C SER A 103 -3.70 -0.96 8.59
N ASN A 104 -3.09 -1.38 7.49
CA ASN A 104 -2.78 -2.78 7.22
C ASN A 104 -1.74 -3.35 8.19
N ALA A 105 -0.65 -2.63 8.46
CA ALA A 105 0.38 -3.05 9.40
C ALA A 105 -0.16 -3.27 10.82
N TYR A 106 -1.09 -2.42 11.27
CA TYR A 106 -1.71 -2.57 12.58
C TYR A 106 -2.60 -3.82 12.67
N THR A 107 -3.43 -4.05 11.65
CA THR A 107 -4.30 -5.23 11.57
C THR A 107 -3.48 -6.51 11.55
N MET A 108 -2.41 -6.51 10.78
CA MET A 108 -1.48 -7.63 10.65
C MET A 108 -0.72 -7.90 11.95
N GLY A 109 -0.27 -6.85 12.65
CA GLY A 109 0.41 -6.98 13.94
C GLY A 109 -0.47 -7.63 15.01
N ILE A 110 -1.77 -7.30 15.07
CA ILE A 110 -2.71 -7.93 15.99
C ILE A 110 -2.93 -9.41 15.61
N SER A 111 -3.12 -9.70 14.34
CA SER A 111 -3.32 -11.07 13.85
C SER A 111 -2.13 -11.97 14.17
N LEU A 112 -0.93 -11.50 13.90
CA LEU A 112 0.30 -12.23 14.15
C LEU A 112 0.54 -12.43 15.66
N GLY A 113 0.33 -11.38 16.46
CA GLY A 113 0.52 -11.43 17.91
C GLY A 113 -0.42 -12.44 18.58
N THR A 114 -1.71 -12.43 18.23
CA THR A 114 -2.70 -13.38 18.78
C THR A 114 -2.42 -14.81 18.31
N GLY A 115 -1.96 -14.99 17.06
CA GLY A 115 -1.57 -16.30 16.54
C GLY A 115 -0.39 -16.92 17.32
N ILE A 116 0.65 -16.14 17.60
CA ILE A 116 1.82 -16.60 18.36
C ILE A 116 1.42 -17.02 19.78
N VAL A 117 0.64 -16.18 20.49
CA VAL A 117 0.17 -16.50 21.85
C VAL A 117 -0.66 -17.79 21.86
N GLY A 118 -1.60 -17.96 20.92
CA GLY A 118 -2.39 -19.17 20.81
C GLY A 118 -1.52 -20.43 20.56
N THR A 119 -0.53 -20.33 19.70
CA THR A 119 0.40 -21.44 19.39
C THR A 119 1.24 -21.84 20.60
N VAL A 120 1.73 -20.87 21.38
CA VAL A 120 2.49 -21.14 22.62
C VAL A 120 1.61 -21.88 23.63
N LEU A 121 0.35 -21.47 23.83
CA LEU A 121 -0.59 -22.14 24.74
C LEU A 121 -0.87 -23.58 24.30
N LEU A 122 -1.03 -23.82 22.98
CA LEU A 122 -1.17 -25.19 22.46
C LEU A 122 0.08 -26.04 22.71
N GLY A 123 1.28 -25.47 22.60
CA GLY A 123 2.52 -26.14 22.96
C GLY A 123 2.56 -26.59 24.43
N PHE A 124 2.11 -25.71 25.34
CA PHE A 124 1.96 -26.08 26.76
C PHE A 124 0.90 -27.15 27.01
N ALA A 125 -0.17 -27.20 26.22
CA ALA A 125 -1.17 -28.26 26.30
C ALA A 125 -0.54 -29.63 25.98
N VAL A 126 0.25 -29.72 24.91
CA VAL A 126 0.98 -30.94 24.51
C VAL A 126 1.94 -31.39 25.62
N TYR A 127 2.66 -30.43 26.23
CA TYR A 127 3.55 -30.73 27.35
C TYR A 127 2.80 -31.26 28.56
N GLY A 128 1.61 -30.70 28.89
CA GLY A 128 0.74 -31.17 29.97
C GLY A 128 0.28 -32.62 29.78
N PHE A 129 -0.10 -32.99 28.56
CA PHE A 129 -0.47 -34.38 28.24
C PHE A 129 0.71 -35.35 28.37
N ARG A 130 1.91 -34.90 28.01
CA ARG A 130 3.13 -35.76 28.10
C ARG A 130 3.61 -35.96 29.52
N SER A 131 3.33 -35.04 30.45
CA SER A 131 3.72 -35.11 31.87
C SER A 131 2.66 -35.78 32.74
N ALA A 132 1.76 -36.57 32.17
CA ALA A 132 0.67 -37.28 32.85
C ALA A 132 -0.33 -36.40 33.63
N ASN A 133 -0.28 -35.09 33.49
CA ASN A 133 -1.22 -34.14 34.05
C ASN A 133 -2.34 -33.79 33.02
N ILE A 134 -3.21 -34.76 32.78
CA ILE A 134 -4.31 -34.66 31.79
C ILE A 134 -5.18 -33.42 32.02
N ALA A 135 -5.48 -33.11 33.29
CA ALA A 135 -6.29 -31.95 33.65
C ALA A 135 -5.66 -30.63 33.19
N LEU A 136 -4.34 -30.46 33.37
CA LEU A 136 -3.59 -29.28 32.95
C LEU A 136 -3.54 -29.17 31.41
N GLY A 137 -3.35 -30.29 30.71
CA GLY A 137 -3.38 -30.35 29.26
C GLY A 137 -4.74 -29.90 28.68
N VAL A 138 -5.84 -30.35 29.24
CA VAL A 138 -7.20 -29.98 28.79
C VAL A 138 -7.49 -28.50 29.02
N ILE A 139 -7.13 -27.96 30.20
CA ILE A 139 -7.33 -26.52 30.51
C ILE A 139 -6.55 -25.64 29.53
N MET A 140 -5.28 -25.95 29.27
CA MET A 140 -4.44 -25.17 28.33
C MET A 140 -4.94 -25.27 26.90
N LEU A 141 -5.50 -26.42 26.48
CA LEU A 141 -6.08 -26.59 25.15
C LEU A 141 -7.32 -25.73 24.98
N ILE A 142 -8.22 -25.70 25.97
CA ILE A 142 -9.43 -24.86 25.95
C ILE A 142 -9.04 -23.38 25.91
N LEU A 143 -8.09 -22.93 26.75
CA LEU A 143 -7.61 -21.55 26.77
C LEU A 143 -6.96 -21.15 25.42
N GLY A 144 -6.20 -22.05 24.80
CA GLY A 144 -5.61 -21.83 23.49
C GLY A 144 -6.66 -21.65 22.39
N MET A 145 -7.69 -22.50 22.36
CA MET A 145 -8.81 -22.39 21.41
C MET A 145 -9.63 -21.11 21.61
N VAL A 146 -9.95 -20.75 22.85
CA VAL A 146 -10.65 -19.51 23.17
C VAL A 146 -9.81 -18.29 22.79
N GLY A 147 -8.50 -18.31 23.06
CA GLY A 147 -7.58 -17.25 22.67
C GLY A 147 -7.52 -17.04 21.15
N TRP A 148 -7.51 -18.12 20.38
CA TRP A 148 -7.57 -18.07 18.92
C TRP A 148 -8.89 -17.49 18.41
N GLY A 149 -10.02 -17.91 19.01
CA GLY A 149 -11.34 -17.37 18.68
C GLY A 149 -11.45 -15.88 18.94
N ILE A 150 -11.01 -15.42 20.11
CA ILE A 150 -11.00 -13.99 20.48
C ILE A 150 -10.11 -13.19 19.50
N GLY A 151 -8.94 -13.69 19.15
CA GLY A 151 -8.04 -13.06 18.19
C GLY A 151 -8.67 -12.92 16.80
N PHE A 152 -9.37 -13.94 16.33
CA PHE A 152 -10.07 -13.91 15.05
C PHE A 152 -11.20 -12.86 15.03
N PHE A 153 -12.06 -12.85 16.06
CA PHE A 153 -13.14 -11.87 16.17
C PHE A 153 -12.64 -10.44 16.39
N ALA A 154 -11.57 -10.27 17.17
CA ALA A 154 -10.94 -8.96 17.37
C ALA A 154 -10.41 -8.40 16.05
N ASN A 155 -9.76 -9.24 15.23
CA ASN A 155 -9.24 -8.84 13.94
C ASN A 155 -10.35 -8.35 12.98
N LEU A 156 -11.47 -9.06 12.92
CA LEU A 156 -12.63 -8.65 12.12
C LEU A 156 -13.23 -7.30 12.57
N LYS A 157 -13.34 -7.06 13.87
CA LYS A 157 -13.87 -5.79 14.41
C LYS A 157 -12.89 -4.63 14.25
N VAL A 158 -11.62 -4.86 14.53
CA VAL A 158 -10.58 -3.82 14.45
C VAL A 158 -10.34 -3.41 13.00
N GLY A 159 -10.32 -4.35 12.06
CA GLY A 159 -10.19 -4.06 10.63
C GLY A 159 -11.29 -3.11 10.13
N LYS A 160 -12.57 -3.43 10.44
CA LYS A 160 -13.72 -2.58 10.08
C LYS A 160 -13.66 -1.19 10.72
N LYS A 161 -13.36 -1.11 12.01
CA LYS A 161 -13.30 0.17 12.73
C LYS A 161 -12.16 1.09 12.23
N LYS A 162 -11.03 0.50 11.87
CA LYS A 162 -9.90 1.26 11.32
C LYS A 162 -10.14 1.72 9.89
N ALA A 163 -10.76 0.91 9.04
CA ALA A 163 -11.18 1.34 7.71
C ALA A 163 -12.04 2.60 7.79
N THR A 164 -13.09 2.59 8.61
CA THR A 164 -13.98 3.75 8.80
C THR A 164 -13.27 4.98 9.38
N GLN A 165 -12.22 4.82 10.20
CA GLN A 165 -11.46 5.95 10.74
C GLN A 165 -10.45 6.53 9.74
N THR A 166 -9.95 5.72 8.83
CA THR A 166 -8.95 6.14 7.83
C THR A 166 -9.61 6.77 6.60
N GLU A 167 -10.85 6.39 6.32
CA GLU A 167 -11.62 6.84 5.16
C GLU A 167 -11.77 8.37 5.06
N PRO A 168 -12.15 9.13 6.11
CA PRO A 168 -12.25 10.58 6.01
C PRO A 168 -10.90 11.26 5.75
N MET A 169 -9.81 10.71 6.28
CA MET A 169 -8.46 11.22 6.03
C MET A 169 -8.03 10.96 4.57
N ILE A 170 -8.39 9.81 4.00
CA ILE A 170 -8.13 9.50 2.60
C ILE A 170 -8.93 10.46 1.70
N GLN A 171 -10.19 10.70 2.01
CA GLN A 171 -11.03 11.62 1.24
C GLN A 171 -10.48 13.05 1.26
N GLU A 172 -10.08 13.56 2.42
CA GLU A 172 -9.44 14.88 2.54
C GLU A 172 -8.18 14.98 1.66
N GLN A 173 -7.34 13.95 1.65
CA GLN A 173 -6.14 13.93 0.80
C GLN A 173 -6.48 13.81 -0.69
N MET A 174 -7.54 13.08 -1.04
CA MET A 174 -8.06 13.02 -2.41
C MET A 174 -8.55 14.37 -2.89
N ASP A 175 -9.28 15.13 -2.05
CA ASP A 175 -9.77 16.46 -2.38
C ASP A 175 -8.59 17.42 -2.63
N ILE A 176 -7.54 17.36 -1.80
CA ILE A 176 -6.33 18.16 -1.99
C ILE A 176 -5.63 17.81 -3.32
N ALA A 177 -5.54 16.52 -3.64
CA ALA A 177 -4.95 16.08 -4.90
C ALA A 177 -5.78 16.56 -6.10
N HIS A 178 -7.11 16.45 -6.04
CA HIS A 178 -8.04 16.90 -7.08
C HIS A 178 -7.94 18.41 -7.31
N GLU A 179 -7.96 19.19 -6.24
CA GLU A 179 -7.81 20.65 -6.32
C GLU A 179 -6.47 21.05 -6.97
N ALA A 180 -5.39 20.35 -6.64
CA ALA A 180 -4.08 20.59 -7.24
C ALA A 180 -4.07 20.24 -8.74
N CYS A 181 -4.72 19.14 -9.14
CA CYS A 181 -4.86 18.72 -10.54
C CYS A 181 -5.69 19.71 -11.34
N GLU A 182 -6.83 20.18 -10.80
CA GLU A 182 -7.70 21.17 -11.45
C GLU A 182 -6.97 22.48 -11.70
N LYS A 183 -6.27 23.01 -10.69
CA LYS A 183 -5.46 24.23 -10.81
C LYS A 183 -4.32 24.08 -11.83
N ALA A 184 -3.67 22.93 -11.86
CA ALA A 184 -2.59 22.68 -12.82
C ALA A 184 -3.12 22.61 -14.25
N HIS A 185 -4.23 21.93 -14.46
CA HIS A 185 -4.89 21.85 -15.77
C HIS A 185 -5.26 23.24 -16.30
N ALA A 186 -5.80 24.11 -15.44
CA ALA A 186 -6.12 25.49 -15.81
C ALA A 186 -4.90 26.34 -16.20
N LEU A 187 -3.70 25.99 -15.70
CA LEU A 187 -2.45 26.70 -16.04
C LEU A 187 -1.82 26.19 -17.34
N LEU A 188 -2.19 25.02 -17.82
CA LEU A 188 -1.64 24.38 -19.02
C LEU A 188 -2.45 24.70 -20.28
N ILE A 189 -3.71 25.07 -20.13
CA ILE A 189 -4.58 25.54 -21.23
C ILE A 189 -4.31 27.03 -21.49
#